data_529a0b19d8aa86e0d4a9bd6d24c38fd0
#
_entry.id   529a0b19d8aa86e0d4a9bd6d24c38fd0
#
_cell.length_a   1.000
_cell.length_b   1.000
_cell.length_c   1.000
_cell.angle_alpha   90.00
_cell.angle_beta   90.00
_cell.angle_gamma   90.00
#
_symmetry.space_group_name_H-M   'P 1'
#
loop_
_entity.id
_entity.type
_entity.pdbx_description
1 polymer ?
#
loop_
_entity_poly.entity_id
_entity_poly.type
_entity_poly.pdbx_seq_one_letter_code
_entity_poly.pdbx_strand_id
1 'polypeptide(L)'
;MGASLAININPQGAGATVGRAVPLTFVLATIGVLLVAYGFARICSRLSHAGSVFGLTGITIGPRAGVVAGWALLGAYLSFMLTTSMTAGIFGAEFLRGLGLYETTPGIVPWIIALLSVGIATLLAISPVKKSMATLLWVEICTTAVIAIIAVVVVVRVVGGNAPGGQRFTLDMFMVPPGTSTSTLFLGIVFGFLSFAGFEAAASLGEETTNPKRAIPIAIFGVALFGGLFYIVGTSVQMLGFGSDAAGVDAFSKSASLFGTLGEQYIGAVVGDLVTLGTAVSAMGCALATAVAASRLLFALNRGAFDGRGFTKVSPKTGTPISATLFVCGLAAAIIVLVRVAVTNTAFDLFAWSGTVGTLVLLVAYGLFSVGAWYYLCVRAPRQGHKAAALDYVIPLLAIAVIGYTMFRNVIPWPDTASGRANIVIATVWVVAIVVVIVAAPKTTRRIAQSLNSDEGLASEAGYLAVAVEEVDESLREHNVPTTSLATPAAPGTAQRGGSARAAKS
;
A
#
# COMPACT_ATOMS: atom_id res chain seq x y z
N MET A 1 4.37 -1.29 0.08
CA MET A 1 5.28 -1.85 -0.98
C MET A 1 6.34 -2.73 -0.33
N GLY A 2 6.96 -3.67 -1.08
CA GLY A 2 8.10 -4.42 -0.59
C GLY A 2 9.29 -3.50 -0.29
N ALA A 3 10.03 -3.77 0.77
CA ALA A 3 11.13 -2.90 1.20
C ALA A 3 12.27 -2.85 0.17
N SER A 4 12.62 -4.00 -0.43
CA SER A 4 13.66 -4.12 -1.45
C SER A 4 13.29 -3.40 -2.75
N LEU A 5 12.03 -3.53 -3.18
CA LEU A 5 11.50 -2.79 -4.32
C LEU A 5 11.53 -1.29 -4.06
N ALA A 6 10.98 -0.86 -2.93
CA ALA A 6 10.80 0.57 -2.64
C ALA A 6 12.13 1.30 -2.55
N ILE A 7 13.14 0.72 -1.90
CA ILE A 7 14.46 1.34 -1.77
C ILE A 7 15.25 1.36 -3.07
N ASN A 8 14.96 0.45 -4.01
CA ASN A 8 15.73 0.33 -5.25
C ASN A 8 15.28 1.27 -6.37
N ILE A 9 14.04 1.80 -6.35
CA ILE A 9 13.52 2.63 -7.43
C ILE A 9 12.87 3.93 -6.98
N ASN A 10 12.13 3.97 -5.86
CA ASN A 10 11.42 5.19 -5.44
C ASN A 10 12.35 6.37 -5.15
N PRO A 11 13.55 6.17 -4.53
CA PRO A 11 14.51 7.27 -4.34
C PRO A 11 14.95 7.93 -5.63
N GLN A 12 15.03 7.18 -6.75
CA GLN A 12 15.35 7.72 -8.06
C GLN A 12 14.30 8.74 -8.53
N GLY A 13 13.01 8.43 -8.34
CA GLY A 13 11.94 9.37 -8.67
C GLY A 13 12.01 10.67 -7.85
N ALA A 14 12.41 10.58 -6.58
CA ALA A 14 12.68 11.76 -5.75
C ALA A 14 13.94 12.51 -6.22
N GLY A 15 15.00 11.79 -6.57
CA GLY A 15 16.30 12.36 -6.98
C GLY A 15 16.21 13.31 -8.17
N ALA A 16 15.31 13.02 -9.12
CA ALA A 16 15.05 13.88 -10.27
C ALA A 16 14.55 15.31 -9.88
N THR A 17 13.95 15.44 -8.70
CA THR A 17 13.40 16.72 -8.21
C THR A 17 14.25 17.38 -7.13
N VAL A 18 14.82 16.60 -6.21
CA VAL A 18 15.50 17.11 -5.01
C VAL A 18 17.02 16.92 -5.05
N GLY A 19 17.56 16.29 -6.10
CA GLY A 19 18.98 16.02 -6.26
C GLY A 19 19.54 15.23 -5.06
N ARG A 20 20.67 15.67 -4.52
CA ARG A 20 21.33 15.01 -3.39
C ARG A 20 20.51 14.94 -2.09
N ALA A 21 19.44 15.75 -1.96
CA ALA A 21 18.61 15.81 -0.75
C ALA A 21 17.58 14.65 -0.63
N VAL A 22 17.74 13.57 -1.39
CA VAL A 22 16.86 12.39 -1.29
C VAL A 22 16.76 11.86 0.14
N PRO A 23 17.86 11.64 0.92
CA PRO A 23 17.75 11.16 2.28
C PRO A 23 16.95 12.10 3.19
N LEU A 24 17.14 13.41 3.08
CA LEU A 24 16.36 14.43 3.80
C LEU A 24 14.86 14.33 3.46
N THR A 25 14.54 14.10 2.20
CA THR A 25 13.15 13.91 1.74
C THR A 25 12.53 12.66 2.36
N PHE A 26 13.28 11.57 2.49
CA PHE A 26 12.82 10.35 3.16
C PHE A 26 12.71 10.50 4.69
N VAL A 27 13.52 11.35 5.33
CA VAL A 27 13.31 11.74 6.74
C VAL A 27 11.96 12.45 6.90
N LEU A 28 11.66 13.43 6.04
CA LEU A 28 10.39 14.16 6.10
C LEU A 28 9.19 13.26 5.80
N ALA A 29 9.31 12.36 4.81
CA ALA A 29 8.27 11.37 4.51
C ALA A 29 8.04 10.42 5.69
N THR A 30 9.11 9.94 6.34
CA THR A 30 9.02 9.08 7.53
C THR A 30 8.29 9.78 8.66
N ILE A 31 8.61 11.04 8.93
CA ILE A 31 7.88 11.84 9.93
C ILE A 31 6.39 11.92 9.55
N GLY A 32 6.07 12.25 8.30
CA GLY A 32 4.70 12.32 7.82
C GLY A 32 3.92 11.00 8.00
N VAL A 33 4.55 9.88 7.66
CA VAL A 33 3.95 8.54 7.82
C VAL A 33 3.77 8.18 9.29
N LEU A 34 4.74 8.47 10.16
CA LEU A 34 4.63 8.21 11.60
C LEU A 34 3.50 9.03 12.24
N LEU A 35 3.27 10.28 11.80
CA LEU A 35 2.14 11.09 12.25
C LEU A 35 0.80 10.43 11.87
N VAL A 36 0.68 9.89 10.66
CA VAL A 36 -0.51 9.15 10.20
C VAL A 36 -0.64 7.82 10.95
N ALA A 37 0.45 7.07 11.10
CA ALA A 37 0.50 5.80 11.82
C ALA A 37 0.07 5.95 13.30
N TYR A 38 0.38 7.08 13.93
CA TYR A 38 -0.12 7.39 15.26
C TYR A 38 -1.65 7.41 15.31
N GLY A 39 -2.30 8.07 14.36
CA GLY A 39 -3.76 8.08 14.24
C GLY A 39 -4.34 6.67 14.13
N PHE A 40 -3.77 5.84 13.25
CA PHE A 40 -4.17 4.43 13.10
C PHE A 40 -3.99 3.64 14.40
N ALA A 41 -2.82 3.73 15.01
CA ALA A 41 -2.52 3.01 16.26
C ALA A 41 -3.50 3.40 17.38
N ARG A 42 -3.81 4.69 17.53
CA ARG A 42 -4.75 5.19 18.54
C ARG A 42 -6.19 4.75 18.29
N ILE A 43 -6.64 4.78 17.04
CA ILE A 43 -8.00 4.34 16.69
C ILE A 43 -8.12 2.82 16.86
N CYS A 44 -7.19 2.03 16.30
CA CYS A 44 -7.21 0.56 16.40
C CYS A 44 -7.04 0.05 17.85
N SER A 45 -6.38 0.81 18.75
CA SER A 45 -6.32 0.45 20.17
C SER A 45 -7.65 0.63 20.92
N ARG A 46 -8.55 1.47 20.40
CA ARG A 46 -9.86 1.77 21.03
C ARG A 46 -11.02 1.03 20.38
N LEU A 47 -11.02 0.96 19.05
CA LEU A 47 -12.05 0.28 18.28
C LEU A 47 -11.59 -1.16 18.03
N SER A 48 -12.39 -2.14 18.47
CA SER A 48 -12.14 -3.57 18.24
C SER A 48 -12.50 -4.03 16.83
N HIS A 49 -12.83 -3.13 15.92
CA HIS A 49 -13.18 -3.46 14.55
C HIS A 49 -11.91 -3.54 13.70
N ALA A 50 -11.81 -4.62 12.96
CA ALA A 50 -10.85 -4.78 11.88
C ALA A 50 -11.29 -3.96 10.67
N GLY A 51 -11.28 -2.64 10.82
CA GLY A 51 -11.63 -1.75 9.72
C GLY A 51 -10.40 -1.40 8.90
N SER A 52 -10.47 -1.61 7.60
CA SER A 52 -9.55 -0.95 6.66
C SER A 52 -9.67 0.58 6.79
N VAL A 53 -8.78 1.32 6.12
CA VAL A 53 -8.80 2.82 6.14
C VAL A 53 -10.21 3.38 5.88
N PHE A 54 -10.96 2.79 4.95
CA PHE A 54 -12.30 3.25 4.60
C PHE A 54 -13.34 2.96 5.70
N GLY A 55 -13.28 1.79 6.35
CA GLY A 55 -14.16 1.44 7.46
C GLY A 55 -13.91 2.33 8.67
N LEU A 56 -12.65 2.52 9.06
CA LEU A 56 -12.25 3.42 10.15
C LEU A 56 -12.67 4.87 9.85
N THR A 57 -12.53 5.34 8.61
CA THR A 57 -13.00 6.68 8.18
C THR A 57 -14.53 6.77 8.26
N GLY A 58 -15.23 5.73 7.85
CA GLY A 58 -16.69 5.65 7.93
C GLY A 58 -17.22 5.71 9.37
N ILE A 59 -16.57 5.02 10.30
CA ILE A 59 -16.94 5.02 11.73
C ILE A 59 -16.62 6.37 12.38
N THR A 60 -15.51 7.01 12.01
CA THR A 60 -15.05 8.25 12.68
C THR A 60 -15.75 9.51 12.17
N ILE A 61 -15.87 9.71 10.87
CA ILE A 61 -16.50 10.91 10.26
C ILE A 61 -17.93 10.61 9.84
N GLY A 62 -18.16 9.46 9.20
CA GLY A 62 -19.45 9.04 8.70
C GLY A 62 -19.38 8.26 7.38
N PRO A 63 -20.48 7.57 7.03
CA PRO A 63 -20.50 6.60 5.93
C PRO A 63 -20.10 7.17 4.56
N ARG A 64 -20.44 8.44 4.28
CA ARG A 64 -20.07 9.10 3.01
C ARG A 64 -18.56 9.28 2.88
N ALA A 65 -17.89 9.68 3.98
CA ALA A 65 -16.45 9.82 4.01
C ALA A 65 -15.74 8.46 3.84
N GLY A 66 -16.30 7.39 4.42
CA GLY A 66 -15.84 6.01 4.20
C GLY A 66 -15.88 5.62 2.72
N VAL A 67 -16.99 5.94 2.01
CA VAL A 67 -17.10 5.66 0.56
C VAL A 67 -16.06 6.44 -0.25
N VAL A 68 -15.81 7.72 0.07
CA VAL A 68 -14.75 8.50 -0.60
C VAL A 68 -13.39 7.90 -0.35
N ALA A 69 -13.08 7.52 0.90
CA ALA A 69 -11.81 6.89 1.25
C ALA A 69 -11.64 5.54 0.55
N GLY A 70 -12.69 4.71 0.45
CA GLY A 70 -12.68 3.44 -0.27
C GLY A 70 -12.43 3.61 -1.77
N TRP A 71 -13.07 4.58 -2.40
CA TRP A 71 -12.85 4.90 -3.81
C TRP A 71 -11.43 5.43 -4.07
N ALA A 72 -10.93 6.28 -3.18
CA ALA A 72 -9.55 6.75 -3.25
C ALA A 72 -8.56 5.59 -3.12
N LEU A 73 -8.76 4.68 -2.17
CA LEU A 73 -7.93 3.48 -2.05
C LEU A 73 -7.98 2.58 -3.29
N LEU A 74 -9.15 2.41 -3.92
CA LEU A 74 -9.28 1.64 -5.16
C LEU A 74 -8.40 2.25 -6.27
N GLY A 75 -8.44 3.58 -6.44
CA GLY A 75 -7.60 4.29 -7.41
C GLY A 75 -6.10 4.17 -7.08
N ALA A 76 -5.74 4.24 -5.80
CA ALA A 76 -4.38 4.04 -5.36
C ALA A 76 -3.88 2.62 -5.67
N TYR A 77 -4.65 1.58 -5.35
CA TYR A 77 -4.25 0.19 -5.61
C TYR A 77 -4.16 -0.14 -7.10
N LEU A 78 -5.07 0.41 -7.94
CA LEU A 78 -4.98 0.29 -9.40
C LEU A 78 -3.68 0.94 -9.93
N SER A 79 -3.38 2.15 -9.46
CA SER A 79 -2.16 2.86 -9.84
C SER A 79 -0.90 2.12 -9.35
N PHE A 80 -0.91 1.60 -8.12
CA PHE A 80 0.22 0.84 -7.58
C PHE A 80 0.41 -0.51 -8.26
N MET A 81 -0.64 -1.13 -8.79
CA MET A 81 -0.52 -2.32 -9.62
C MET A 81 0.27 -2.01 -10.90
N LEU A 82 -0.01 -0.87 -11.56
CA LEU A 82 0.79 -0.42 -12.70
C LEU A 82 2.24 -0.15 -12.30
N THR A 83 2.45 0.62 -11.22
CA THR A 83 3.77 0.95 -10.69
C THR A 83 4.61 -0.30 -10.42
N THR A 84 4.06 -1.27 -9.68
CA THR A 84 4.78 -2.48 -9.30
C THR A 84 5.01 -3.44 -10.46
N SER A 85 4.05 -3.54 -11.38
CA SER A 85 4.24 -4.34 -12.60
C SER A 85 5.30 -3.73 -13.52
N MET A 86 5.34 -2.40 -13.68
CA MET A 86 6.40 -1.73 -14.45
C MET A 86 7.76 -1.87 -13.77
N THR A 87 7.80 -1.83 -12.43
CA THR A 87 9.02 -2.09 -11.68
C THR A 87 9.53 -3.51 -11.92
N ALA A 88 8.65 -4.52 -11.89
CA ALA A 88 9.02 -5.90 -12.25
C ALA A 88 9.58 -5.97 -13.68
N GLY A 89 9.00 -5.20 -14.60
CA GLY A 89 9.48 -5.06 -15.97
C GLY A 89 10.88 -4.47 -16.08
N ILE A 90 11.12 -3.35 -15.39
CA ILE A 90 12.41 -2.64 -15.41
C ILE A 90 13.51 -3.52 -14.82
N PHE A 91 13.31 -4.05 -13.61
CA PHE A 91 14.32 -4.88 -12.95
C PHE A 91 14.49 -6.25 -13.61
N GLY A 92 13.42 -6.85 -14.13
CA GLY A 92 13.52 -8.10 -14.89
C GLY A 92 14.32 -7.92 -16.19
N ALA A 93 14.12 -6.82 -16.90
CA ALA A 93 14.90 -6.50 -18.09
C ALA A 93 16.37 -6.21 -17.75
N GLU A 94 16.63 -5.48 -16.67
CA GLU A 94 18.00 -5.21 -16.23
C GLU A 94 18.74 -6.48 -15.79
N PHE A 95 18.06 -7.39 -15.11
CA PHE A 95 18.61 -8.71 -14.76
C PHE A 95 19.00 -9.52 -16.01
N LEU A 96 18.15 -9.54 -17.06
CA LEU A 96 18.45 -10.21 -18.31
C LEU A 96 19.65 -9.57 -19.03
N ARG A 97 19.84 -8.25 -18.90
CA ARG A 97 21.03 -7.53 -19.37
C ARG A 97 22.28 -7.99 -18.61
N GLY A 98 22.20 -8.09 -17.27
CA GLY A 98 23.29 -8.60 -16.43
C GLY A 98 23.73 -10.02 -16.82
N LEU A 99 22.79 -10.87 -17.26
CA LEU A 99 23.10 -12.20 -17.80
C LEU A 99 23.74 -12.19 -19.20
N GLY A 100 23.94 -11.01 -19.81
CA GLY A 100 24.56 -10.86 -21.13
C GLY A 100 23.66 -11.22 -22.32
N LEU A 101 22.32 -11.29 -22.11
CA LEU A 101 21.37 -11.57 -23.21
C LEU A 101 21.30 -10.44 -24.24
N TYR A 102 21.68 -9.23 -23.87
CA TYR A 102 21.82 -8.05 -24.74
C TYR A 102 22.76 -7.00 -24.10
N GLU A 103 23.47 -6.25 -24.93
CA GLU A 103 24.38 -5.17 -24.47
C GLU A 103 23.57 -3.97 -23.94
N THR A 104 22.50 -3.60 -24.67
CA THR A 104 21.58 -2.54 -24.28
C THR A 104 20.16 -3.09 -24.20
N THR A 105 19.44 -2.77 -23.13
CA THR A 105 18.06 -3.27 -22.92
C THR A 105 17.13 -2.78 -24.05
N PRO A 106 16.57 -3.70 -24.88
CA PRO A 106 15.60 -3.30 -25.89
C PRO A 106 14.39 -2.67 -25.24
N GLY A 107 13.94 -1.51 -25.72
CA GLY A 107 12.88 -0.71 -25.11
C GLY A 107 11.53 -1.41 -24.91
N ILE A 108 11.29 -2.54 -25.60
CA ILE A 108 10.06 -3.32 -25.46
C ILE A 108 10.12 -4.36 -24.30
N VAL A 109 11.30 -4.82 -23.91
CA VAL A 109 11.46 -5.91 -22.94
C VAL A 109 10.85 -5.60 -21.58
N PRO A 110 11.05 -4.41 -20.97
CA PRO A 110 10.40 -4.06 -19.70
C PRO A 110 8.87 -4.15 -19.77
N TRP A 111 8.27 -3.78 -20.91
CA TRP A 111 6.83 -3.80 -21.09
C TRP A 111 6.28 -5.22 -21.20
N ILE A 112 6.99 -6.11 -21.90
CA ILE A 112 6.63 -7.52 -21.99
C ILE A 112 6.69 -8.18 -20.61
N ILE A 113 7.76 -7.96 -19.84
CA ILE A 113 7.90 -8.50 -18.49
C ILE A 113 6.84 -7.92 -17.56
N ALA A 114 6.50 -6.64 -17.66
CA ALA A 114 5.41 -6.04 -16.92
C ALA A 114 4.06 -6.70 -17.20
N LEU A 115 3.74 -6.97 -18.47
CA LEU A 115 2.53 -7.71 -18.86
C LEU A 115 2.55 -9.15 -18.35
N LEU A 116 3.68 -9.83 -18.40
CA LEU A 116 3.86 -11.15 -17.79
C LEU A 116 3.63 -11.11 -16.27
N SER A 117 4.14 -10.08 -15.59
CA SER A 117 3.91 -9.85 -14.16
C SER A 117 2.41 -9.71 -13.85
N VAL A 118 1.67 -8.91 -14.65
CA VAL A 118 0.20 -8.80 -14.53
C VAL A 118 -0.48 -10.15 -14.75
N GLY A 119 -0.05 -10.92 -15.76
CA GLY A 119 -0.57 -12.25 -16.06
C GLY A 119 -0.36 -13.22 -14.90
N ILE A 120 0.87 -13.29 -14.36
CA ILE A 120 1.22 -14.12 -13.21
C ILE A 120 0.42 -13.69 -11.97
N ALA A 121 0.34 -12.38 -11.70
CA ALA A 121 -0.45 -11.84 -10.59
C ALA A 121 -1.94 -12.23 -10.72
N THR A 122 -2.49 -12.19 -11.94
CA THR A 122 -3.87 -12.62 -12.22
C THR A 122 -4.08 -14.10 -11.92
N LEU A 123 -3.21 -14.97 -12.42
CA LEU A 123 -3.28 -16.41 -12.20
C LEU A 123 -3.17 -16.77 -10.71
N LEU A 124 -2.22 -16.15 -10.01
CA LEU A 124 -2.03 -16.37 -8.58
C LEU A 124 -3.19 -15.80 -7.75
N ALA A 125 -3.74 -14.63 -8.09
CA ALA A 125 -4.86 -14.02 -7.36
C ALA A 125 -6.15 -14.85 -7.44
N ILE A 126 -6.34 -15.65 -8.51
CA ILE A 126 -7.49 -16.53 -8.68
C ILE A 126 -7.26 -17.90 -7.99
N SER A 127 -6.02 -18.25 -7.72
CA SER A 127 -5.60 -19.55 -7.14
C SER A 127 -5.53 -19.50 -5.59
N PRO A 128 -5.45 -20.64 -4.89
CA PRO A 128 -5.23 -20.65 -3.44
C PRO A 128 -3.84 -20.11 -3.07
N VAL A 129 -3.76 -18.88 -2.57
CA VAL A 129 -2.54 -18.05 -2.48
C VAL A 129 -1.60 -18.38 -1.30
N LYS A 130 -2.04 -19.20 -0.30
CA LYS A 130 -1.30 -19.35 0.97
C LYS A 130 0.18 -19.78 0.85
N LYS A 131 0.53 -20.63 -0.10
CA LYS A 131 1.92 -21.12 -0.27
C LYS A 131 2.83 -20.11 -1.00
N SER A 132 2.31 -19.35 -1.96
CA SER A 132 3.10 -18.37 -2.71
C SER A 132 3.50 -17.14 -1.87
N MET A 133 2.69 -16.75 -0.89
CA MET A 133 2.99 -15.63 0.01
C MET A 133 4.22 -15.90 0.88
N ALA A 134 4.39 -17.12 1.41
CA ALA A 134 5.55 -17.49 2.21
C ALA A 134 6.84 -17.45 1.38
N THR A 135 6.81 -17.93 0.14
CA THR A 135 7.98 -17.89 -0.77
C THR A 135 8.38 -16.45 -1.09
N LEU A 136 7.42 -15.58 -1.39
CA LEU A 136 7.68 -14.17 -1.66
C LEU A 136 8.29 -13.45 -0.44
N LEU A 137 7.83 -13.79 0.76
CA LEU A 137 8.39 -13.25 2.01
C LEU A 137 9.86 -13.68 2.19
N TRP A 138 10.20 -14.95 1.93
CA TRP A 138 11.60 -15.41 2.00
C TRP A 138 12.49 -14.71 0.98
N VAL A 139 12.02 -14.52 -0.26
CA VAL A 139 12.77 -13.75 -1.26
C VAL A 139 12.99 -12.31 -0.79
N GLU A 140 11.98 -11.68 -0.21
CA GLU A 140 12.09 -10.31 0.32
C GLU A 140 13.12 -10.23 1.46
N ILE A 141 13.11 -11.19 2.39
CA ILE A 141 14.08 -11.25 3.50
C ILE A 141 15.50 -11.43 2.95
N CYS A 142 15.72 -12.37 2.02
CA CYS A 142 17.02 -12.62 1.42
C CYS A 142 17.52 -11.39 0.65
N THR A 143 16.67 -10.76 -0.17
CA THR A 143 17.04 -9.57 -0.94
C THR A 143 17.39 -8.39 -0.01
N THR A 144 16.59 -8.17 1.03
CA THR A 144 16.86 -7.13 2.03
C THR A 144 18.17 -7.39 2.79
N ALA A 145 18.49 -8.65 3.10
CA ALA A 145 19.76 -9.01 3.72
C ALA A 145 20.95 -8.71 2.80
N VAL A 146 20.85 -9.02 1.50
CA VAL A 146 21.90 -8.69 0.52
C VAL A 146 22.05 -7.16 0.39
N ILE A 147 20.94 -6.40 0.35
CA ILE A 147 20.95 -4.92 0.37
C ILE A 147 21.69 -4.41 1.62
N ALA A 148 21.43 -4.99 2.79
CA ALA A 148 22.12 -4.61 4.02
C ALA A 148 23.63 -4.88 3.96
N ILE A 149 24.06 -6.00 3.36
CA ILE A 149 25.48 -6.31 3.14
C ILE A 149 26.11 -5.27 2.22
N ILE A 150 25.48 -4.96 1.08
CA ILE A 150 25.95 -3.91 0.16
C ILE A 150 26.09 -2.58 0.89
N ALA A 151 25.07 -2.22 1.69
CA ALA A 151 25.08 -0.98 2.46
C ALA A 151 26.29 -0.89 3.39
N VAL A 152 26.60 -1.96 4.11
CA VAL A 152 27.79 -2.02 5.00
C VAL A 152 29.08 -1.87 4.18
N VAL A 153 29.22 -2.60 3.06
CA VAL A 153 30.42 -2.55 2.21
C VAL A 153 30.62 -1.14 1.63
N VAL A 154 29.55 -0.51 1.12
CA VAL A 154 29.61 0.88 0.61
C VAL A 154 30.11 1.82 1.69
N VAL A 155 29.51 1.79 2.89
CA VAL A 155 29.93 2.67 3.99
C VAL A 155 31.39 2.44 4.37
N VAL A 156 31.81 1.18 4.55
CA VAL A 156 33.19 0.84 4.91
C VAL A 156 34.18 1.32 3.87
N ARG A 157 33.91 1.13 2.56
CA ARG A 157 34.80 1.56 1.48
C ARG A 157 34.83 3.09 1.34
N VAL A 158 33.71 3.77 1.47
CA VAL A 158 33.64 5.25 1.39
C VAL A 158 34.38 5.88 2.57
N VAL A 159 34.13 5.41 3.80
CA VAL A 159 34.81 5.92 5.02
C VAL A 159 36.32 5.58 5.00
N GLY A 160 36.67 4.38 4.50
CA GLY A 160 38.06 3.93 4.35
C GLY A 160 38.81 4.60 3.19
N GLY A 161 38.18 5.46 2.39
CA GLY A 161 38.80 6.12 1.24
C GLY A 161 39.05 5.21 0.03
N ASN A 162 38.47 4.00 0.01
CA ASN A 162 38.61 2.97 -1.02
C ASN A 162 37.38 2.83 -1.91
N ALA A 163 36.59 3.89 -2.01
CA ALA A 163 35.43 3.89 -2.92
C ALA A 163 35.87 3.84 -4.38
N PRO A 164 35.22 3.03 -5.25
CA PRO A 164 35.62 2.84 -6.65
C PRO A 164 35.69 4.12 -7.47
N GLY A 165 34.83 5.10 -7.22
CA GLY A 165 34.80 6.40 -7.89
C GLY A 165 35.40 7.55 -7.06
N GLY A 166 36.15 7.25 -5.98
CA GLY A 166 36.75 8.27 -5.12
C GLY A 166 35.72 9.04 -4.25
N GLN A 167 34.52 8.49 -4.07
CA GLN A 167 33.49 9.09 -3.24
C GLN A 167 33.97 9.26 -1.80
N ARG A 168 33.55 10.36 -1.18
CA ARG A 168 33.94 10.71 0.20
C ARG A 168 32.70 10.78 1.10
N PHE A 169 32.90 10.46 2.37
CA PHE A 169 31.84 10.61 3.36
C PHE A 169 31.45 12.09 3.52
N THR A 170 30.17 12.38 3.37
CA THR A 170 29.61 13.72 3.56
C THR A 170 28.20 13.59 4.15
N LEU A 171 27.77 14.60 4.89
CA LEU A 171 26.40 14.74 5.39
C LEU A 171 25.59 15.80 4.61
N ASP A 172 26.15 16.34 3.51
CA ASP A 172 25.49 17.36 2.68
C ASP A 172 24.15 16.87 2.09
N MET A 173 23.96 15.57 2.01
CA MET A 173 22.70 14.95 1.57
C MET A 173 21.52 15.20 2.52
N PHE A 174 21.79 15.65 3.76
CA PHE A 174 20.77 16.08 4.72
C PHE A 174 20.55 17.61 4.72
N MET A 175 21.19 18.32 3.81
CA MET A 175 21.03 19.75 3.62
C MET A 175 20.29 20.03 2.32
N VAL A 176 19.50 21.12 2.32
CA VAL A 176 18.85 21.60 1.10
C VAL A 176 19.92 22.09 0.13
N PRO A 177 19.96 21.60 -1.13
CA PRO A 177 20.96 22.03 -2.10
C PRO A 177 20.87 23.54 -2.35
N PRO A 178 21.99 24.25 -2.58
CA PRO A 178 21.98 25.65 -2.97
C PRO A 178 21.10 25.88 -4.21
N GLY A 179 20.27 26.90 -4.18
CA GLY A 179 19.34 27.22 -5.26
C GLY A 179 18.02 26.39 -5.25
N THR A 180 17.90 25.42 -4.36
CA THR A 180 16.68 24.61 -4.20
C THR A 180 15.85 25.16 -3.04
N SER A 181 14.54 25.33 -3.25
CA SER A 181 13.63 25.71 -2.17
C SER A 181 13.32 24.53 -1.26
N THR A 182 13.19 24.75 0.05
CA THR A 182 12.70 23.72 0.98
C THR A 182 11.34 23.15 0.57
N SER A 183 10.51 23.95 -0.10
CA SER A 183 9.22 23.50 -0.64
C SER A 183 9.36 22.47 -1.77
N THR A 184 10.48 22.43 -2.48
CA THR A 184 10.77 21.45 -3.53
C THR A 184 10.93 20.03 -2.94
N LEU A 185 11.38 19.91 -1.69
CA LEU A 185 11.46 18.60 -1.00
C LEU A 185 10.10 17.91 -0.96
N PHE A 186 9.00 18.67 -0.84
CA PHE A 186 7.64 18.11 -0.80
C PHE A 186 7.17 17.52 -2.14
N LEU A 187 7.82 17.83 -3.24
CA LEU A 187 7.59 17.12 -4.51
C LEU A 187 8.20 15.72 -4.47
N GLY A 188 9.38 15.58 -3.88
CA GLY A 188 10.03 14.27 -3.70
C GLY A 188 9.38 13.41 -2.60
N ILE A 189 8.74 14.01 -1.60
CA ILE A 189 8.04 13.31 -0.50
C ILE A 189 6.97 12.35 -1.02
N VAL A 190 6.36 12.60 -2.19
CA VAL A 190 5.39 11.70 -2.83
C VAL A 190 5.98 10.30 -3.03
N PHE A 191 7.24 10.20 -3.48
CA PHE A 191 7.95 8.92 -3.62
C PHE A 191 8.32 8.30 -2.27
N GLY A 192 8.54 9.13 -1.25
CA GLY A 192 8.66 8.66 0.12
C GLY A 192 7.36 8.02 0.60
N PHE A 193 6.21 8.70 0.51
CA PHE A 193 4.90 8.13 0.85
C PHE A 193 4.58 6.88 0.03
N LEU A 194 4.94 6.85 -1.26
CA LEU A 194 4.82 5.67 -2.11
C LEU A 194 5.56 4.46 -1.52
N SER A 195 6.76 4.67 -0.97
CA SER A 195 7.55 3.61 -0.36
C SER A 195 6.87 2.97 0.85
N PHE A 196 6.10 3.75 1.60
CA PHE A 196 5.35 3.28 2.77
C PHE A 196 3.95 2.76 2.43
N ALA A 197 3.46 2.88 1.19
CA ALA A 197 2.11 2.46 0.82
C ALA A 197 1.85 1.00 1.23
N GLY A 198 0.78 0.79 2.01
CA GLY A 198 0.39 -0.52 2.52
C GLY A 198 0.75 -0.77 4.00
N PHE A 199 1.40 0.17 4.72
CA PHE A 199 1.68 0.01 6.15
C PHE A 199 0.38 -0.10 6.97
N GLU A 200 -0.68 0.51 6.49
CA GLU A 200 -2.01 0.49 7.08
C GLU A 200 -2.76 -0.85 6.91
N ALA A 201 -2.28 -1.72 6.01
CA ALA A 201 -2.93 -3.00 5.73
C ALA A 201 -3.05 -3.91 6.97
N ALA A 202 -2.15 -3.74 7.96
CA ALA A 202 -2.27 -4.43 9.24
C ALA A 202 -3.59 -4.11 9.97
N ALA A 203 -4.22 -2.96 9.73
CA ALA A 203 -5.51 -2.62 10.32
C ALA A 203 -6.65 -3.56 9.86
N SER A 204 -6.54 -4.16 8.67
CA SER A 204 -7.54 -5.10 8.15
C SER A 204 -7.41 -6.53 8.70
N LEU A 205 -6.35 -6.83 9.47
CA LEU A 205 -6.07 -8.16 10.04
C LEU A 205 -6.61 -8.32 11.47
N GLY A 206 -7.48 -7.41 11.92
CA GLY A 206 -7.98 -7.39 13.30
C GLY A 206 -8.76 -8.64 13.70
N GLU A 207 -9.43 -9.28 12.76
CA GLU A 207 -10.23 -10.48 12.99
C GLU A 207 -9.38 -11.75 13.06
N GLU A 208 -8.22 -11.74 12.38
CA GLU A 208 -7.29 -12.88 12.35
C GLU A 208 -6.24 -12.81 13.48
N THR A 209 -6.31 -11.78 14.33
CA THR A 209 -5.26 -11.48 15.33
C THR A 209 -5.75 -11.74 16.76
N THR A 210 -5.04 -12.55 17.53
CA THR A 210 -5.40 -12.97 18.91
C THR A 210 -5.47 -11.83 19.93
N ASN A 211 -4.94 -10.65 19.68
CA ASN A 211 -5.07 -9.46 20.54
C ASN A 211 -5.03 -8.19 19.71
N PRO A 212 -6.08 -7.91 18.90
CA PRO A 212 -6.04 -6.88 17.88
C PRO A 212 -5.77 -5.48 18.44
N LYS A 213 -6.31 -5.14 19.61
CA LYS A 213 -6.12 -3.82 20.25
C LYS A 213 -4.67 -3.51 20.62
N ARG A 214 -3.81 -4.52 20.74
CA ARG A 214 -2.38 -4.37 21.06
C ARG A 214 -1.50 -4.71 19.86
N ALA A 215 -1.77 -5.81 19.18
CA ALA A 215 -0.92 -6.30 18.10
C ALA A 215 -0.95 -5.40 16.87
N ILE A 216 -2.14 -4.92 16.45
CA ILE A 216 -2.28 -4.05 15.27
C ILE A 216 -1.58 -2.70 15.45
N PRO A 217 -1.80 -1.93 16.56
CA PRO A 217 -1.06 -0.71 16.79
C PRO A 217 0.46 -0.88 16.78
N ILE A 218 0.96 -1.96 17.38
CA ILE A 218 2.40 -2.28 17.40
C ILE A 218 2.88 -2.60 15.98
N ALA A 219 2.12 -3.38 15.20
CA ALA A 219 2.48 -3.73 13.82
C ALA A 219 2.54 -2.48 12.93
N ILE A 220 1.50 -1.64 12.94
CA ILE A 220 1.42 -0.42 12.13
C ILE A 220 2.59 0.52 12.45
N PHE A 221 2.81 0.80 13.74
CA PHE A 221 3.87 1.72 14.15
C PHE A 221 5.26 1.11 13.92
N GLY A 222 5.41 -0.18 14.19
CA GLY A 222 6.65 -0.93 13.97
C GLY A 222 7.06 -0.96 12.50
N VAL A 223 6.12 -1.24 11.58
CA VAL A 223 6.38 -1.22 10.14
C VAL A 223 6.74 0.18 9.66
N ALA A 224 6.03 1.22 10.13
CA ALA A 224 6.33 2.60 9.76
C ALA A 224 7.71 3.06 10.27
N LEU A 225 8.07 2.72 11.51
CA LEU A 225 9.36 3.07 12.10
C LEU A 225 10.51 2.29 11.45
N PHE A 226 10.37 0.96 11.34
CA PHE A 226 11.39 0.12 10.71
C PHE A 226 11.60 0.51 9.24
N GLY A 227 10.51 0.65 8.46
CA GLY A 227 10.58 1.11 7.08
C GLY A 227 11.24 2.48 6.96
N GLY A 228 10.89 3.42 7.84
CA GLY A 228 11.49 4.75 7.88
C GLY A 228 13.00 4.71 8.09
N LEU A 229 13.47 3.99 9.10
CA LEU A 229 14.90 3.83 9.37
C LEU A 229 15.60 3.14 8.19
N PHE A 230 15.01 2.08 7.64
CA PHE A 230 15.54 1.37 6.49
C PHE A 230 15.69 2.26 5.26
N TYR A 231 14.67 3.07 4.95
CA TYR A 231 14.72 3.98 3.80
C TYR A 231 15.67 5.15 4.01
N ILE A 232 15.74 5.74 5.22
CA ILE A 232 16.69 6.82 5.51
C ILE A 232 18.13 6.31 5.39
N VAL A 233 18.44 5.18 6.01
CA VAL A 233 19.78 4.58 5.92
C VAL A 233 20.09 4.17 4.48
N GLY A 234 19.19 3.49 3.82
CA GLY A 234 19.37 3.00 2.45
C GLY A 234 19.61 4.14 1.45
N THR A 235 18.81 5.22 1.51
CA THR A 235 19.00 6.39 0.64
C THR A 235 20.28 7.15 0.95
N SER A 236 20.69 7.19 2.22
CA SER A 236 21.99 7.78 2.61
C SER A 236 23.16 6.99 2.04
N VAL A 237 23.10 5.65 2.12
CA VAL A 237 24.10 4.77 1.51
C VAL A 237 24.15 4.93 0.00
N GLN A 238 23.00 5.07 -0.65
CA GLN A 238 22.93 5.32 -2.09
C GLN A 238 23.60 6.65 -2.45
N MET A 239 23.30 7.73 -1.76
CA MET A 239 23.96 9.03 -2.00
C MET A 239 25.46 8.99 -1.71
N LEU A 240 25.91 8.26 -0.70
CA LEU A 240 27.34 8.06 -0.44
C LEU A 240 27.99 7.22 -1.54
N GLY A 241 27.32 6.17 -2.00
CA GLY A 241 27.88 5.23 -2.98
C GLY A 241 27.94 5.77 -4.40
N PHE A 242 26.95 6.53 -4.83
CA PHE A 242 26.96 7.20 -6.14
C PHE A 242 27.78 8.50 -6.11
N GLY A 243 27.87 9.15 -4.96
CA GLY A 243 28.43 10.49 -4.80
C GLY A 243 27.35 11.57 -4.72
N SER A 244 27.58 12.59 -3.90
CA SER A 244 26.65 13.73 -3.70
C SER A 244 26.94 14.93 -4.61
N ASP A 245 27.91 14.81 -5.51
CA ASP A 245 28.21 15.78 -6.55
C ASP A 245 27.27 15.66 -7.77
N ALA A 246 27.36 16.57 -8.72
CA ALA A 246 26.46 16.61 -9.87
C ALA A 246 26.54 15.31 -10.71
N ALA A 247 27.73 14.74 -10.87
CA ALA A 247 27.93 13.50 -11.63
C ALA A 247 27.34 12.27 -10.89
N GLY A 248 27.50 12.20 -9.57
CA GLY A 248 26.92 11.14 -8.74
C GLY A 248 25.41 11.19 -8.72
N VAL A 249 24.82 12.39 -8.59
CA VAL A 249 23.36 12.60 -8.64
C VAL A 249 22.79 12.24 -10.03
N ASP A 250 23.49 12.56 -11.10
CA ASP A 250 23.09 12.18 -12.47
C ASP A 250 23.14 10.64 -12.64
N ALA A 251 24.23 10.00 -12.21
CA ALA A 251 24.35 8.54 -12.22
C ALA A 251 23.27 7.84 -11.38
N PHE A 252 22.98 8.35 -10.19
CA PHE A 252 21.89 7.90 -9.34
C PHE A 252 20.53 7.99 -10.05
N SER A 253 20.25 9.14 -10.69
CA SER A 253 18.96 9.40 -11.35
C SER A 253 18.76 8.56 -12.61
N LYS A 254 19.83 8.07 -13.23
CA LYS A 254 19.82 7.23 -14.44
C LYS A 254 20.01 5.74 -14.17
N SER A 255 20.30 5.34 -12.94
CA SER A 255 20.54 3.95 -12.60
C SER A 255 19.27 3.10 -12.77
N ALA A 256 19.37 1.98 -13.48
CA ALA A 256 18.25 1.05 -13.64
C ALA A 256 17.94 0.26 -12.35
N SER A 257 18.92 0.10 -11.46
CA SER A 257 18.81 -0.60 -10.17
C SER A 257 19.78 0.03 -9.19
N LEU A 258 19.31 0.82 -8.25
CA LEU A 258 20.20 1.59 -7.36
C LEU A 258 21.14 0.70 -6.54
N PHE A 259 20.64 -0.28 -5.79
CA PHE A 259 21.47 -1.22 -5.05
C PHE A 259 22.10 -2.30 -5.96
N GLY A 260 21.48 -2.60 -7.12
CA GLY A 260 22.11 -3.47 -8.12
C GLY A 260 23.42 -2.86 -8.64
N THR A 261 23.39 -1.60 -9.06
CA THR A 261 24.58 -0.86 -9.51
C THR A 261 25.64 -0.73 -8.40
N LEU A 262 25.23 -0.43 -7.16
CA LEU A 262 26.16 -0.37 -6.04
C LEU A 262 26.74 -1.77 -5.72
N GLY A 263 25.93 -2.83 -5.80
CA GLY A 263 26.38 -4.20 -5.62
C GLY A 263 27.45 -4.58 -6.65
N GLU A 264 27.21 -4.25 -7.91
CA GLU A 264 28.16 -4.48 -9.01
C GLU A 264 29.48 -3.71 -8.79
N GLN A 265 29.41 -2.41 -8.52
CA GLN A 265 30.59 -1.55 -8.38
C GLN A 265 31.39 -1.81 -7.11
N TYR A 266 30.75 -2.12 -5.99
CA TYR A 266 31.42 -2.24 -4.70
C TYR A 266 31.79 -3.67 -4.31
N ILE A 267 31.12 -4.68 -4.87
CA ILE A 267 31.35 -6.10 -4.53
C ILE A 267 31.64 -6.93 -5.79
N GLY A 268 30.74 -6.89 -6.78
CA GLY A 268 30.85 -7.61 -8.05
C GLY A 268 29.51 -7.86 -8.71
N ALA A 269 29.54 -8.18 -10.01
CA ALA A 269 28.36 -8.31 -10.87
C ALA A 269 27.30 -9.28 -10.33
N VAL A 270 27.71 -10.45 -9.82
CA VAL A 270 26.77 -11.46 -9.28
C VAL A 270 25.91 -10.90 -8.14
N VAL A 271 26.48 -10.05 -7.28
CA VAL A 271 25.74 -9.46 -6.16
C VAL A 271 24.76 -8.41 -6.67
N GLY A 272 25.14 -7.61 -7.65
CA GLY A 272 24.27 -6.68 -8.34
C GLY A 272 23.06 -7.36 -8.99
N ASP A 273 23.34 -8.46 -9.71
CA ASP A 273 22.31 -9.25 -10.39
C ASP A 273 21.35 -9.93 -9.40
N LEU A 274 21.86 -10.47 -8.28
CA LEU A 274 21.03 -11.06 -7.24
C LEU A 274 20.03 -10.06 -6.62
N VAL A 275 20.48 -8.84 -6.33
CA VAL A 275 19.59 -7.79 -5.81
C VAL A 275 18.58 -7.37 -6.87
N THR A 276 19.01 -7.23 -8.12
CA THR A 276 18.13 -6.84 -9.24
C THR A 276 17.06 -7.89 -9.48
N LEU A 277 17.41 -9.18 -9.48
CA LEU A 277 16.44 -10.29 -9.55
C LEU A 277 15.50 -10.31 -8.35
N GLY A 278 16.04 -10.22 -7.13
CA GLY A 278 15.24 -10.20 -5.91
C GLY A 278 14.23 -9.06 -5.90
N THR A 279 14.64 -7.88 -6.37
CA THR A 279 13.75 -6.71 -6.53
C THR A 279 12.67 -6.94 -7.58
N ALA A 280 12.99 -7.59 -8.71
CA ALA A 280 12.00 -7.95 -9.73
C ALA A 280 10.93 -8.90 -9.15
N VAL A 281 11.35 -9.92 -8.40
CA VAL A 281 10.42 -10.87 -7.75
C VAL A 281 9.59 -10.18 -6.66
N SER A 282 10.19 -9.32 -5.85
CA SER A 282 9.49 -8.48 -4.87
C SER A 282 8.41 -7.62 -5.54
N ALA A 283 8.74 -7.01 -6.68
CA ALA A 283 7.81 -6.20 -7.47
C ALA A 283 6.62 -7.02 -7.99
N MET A 284 6.85 -8.25 -8.46
CA MET A 284 5.77 -9.17 -8.85
C MET A 284 4.89 -9.54 -7.67
N GLY A 285 5.48 -9.77 -6.49
CA GLY A 285 4.75 -10.02 -5.25
C GLY A 285 3.86 -8.84 -4.84
N CYS A 286 4.37 -7.62 -4.98
CA CYS A 286 3.61 -6.40 -4.73
C CYS A 286 2.48 -6.20 -5.76
N ALA A 287 2.71 -6.53 -7.04
CA ALA A 287 1.67 -6.49 -8.07
C ALA A 287 0.52 -7.46 -7.74
N LEU A 288 0.85 -8.67 -7.25
CA LEU A 288 -0.16 -9.62 -6.75
C LEU A 288 -0.93 -9.04 -5.56
N ALA A 289 -0.24 -8.48 -4.57
CA ALA A 289 -0.87 -7.93 -3.38
C ALA A 289 -1.83 -6.78 -3.72
N THR A 290 -1.41 -5.86 -4.61
CA THR A 290 -2.25 -4.73 -5.06
C THR A 290 -3.41 -5.19 -5.92
N ALA A 291 -3.24 -6.21 -6.78
CA ALA A 291 -4.31 -6.81 -7.56
C ALA A 291 -5.39 -7.42 -6.64
N VAL A 292 -4.99 -8.17 -5.61
CA VAL A 292 -5.90 -8.77 -4.63
C VAL A 292 -6.62 -7.67 -3.84
N ALA A 293 -5.92 -6.65 -3.36
CA ALA A 293 -6.50 -5.55 -2.61
C ALA A 293 -7.51 -4.74 -3.44
N ALA A 294 -7.15 -4.37 -4.68
CA ALA A 294 -8.04 -3.66 -5.60
C ALA A 294 -9.28 -4.49 -5.96
N SER A 295 -9.11 -5.78 -6.20
CA SER A 295 -10.22 -6.69 -6.55
C SER A 295 -11.23 -6.86 -5.43
N ARG A 296 -10.74 -7.05 -4.19
CA ARG A 296 -11.59 -7.15 -3.00
C ARG A 296 -12.35 -5.86 -2.74
N LEU A 297 -11.66 -4.72 -2.86
CA LEU A 297 -12.27 -3.40 -2.65
C LEU A 297 -13.30 -3.08 -3.75
N LEU A 298 -13.00 -3.38 -5.01
CA LEU A 298 -13.96 -3.24 -6.11
C LEU A 298 -15.20 -4.13 -5.89
N PHE A 299 -15.00 -5.37 -5.44
CA PHE A 299 -16.08 -6.26 -5.09
C PHE A 299 -16.97 -5.69 -3.97
N ALA A 300 -16.37 -5.20 -2.88
CA ALA A 300 -17.09 -4.63 -1.74
C ALA A 300 -17.89 -3.38 -2.15
N LEU A 301 -17.29 -2.46 -2.91
CA LEU A 301 -17.97 -1.26 -3.42
C LEU A 301 -19.13 -1.62 -4.38
N ASN A 302 -18.92 -2.61 -5.27
CA ASN A 302 -19.92 -3.01 -6.26
C ASN A 302 -21.12 -3.72 -5.63
N ARG A 303 -20.92 -4.54 -4.60
CA ARG A 303 -21.97 -5.26 -3.90
C ARG A 303 -23.02 -4.30 -3.31
N GLY A 304 -22.57 -3.18 -2.74
CA GLY A 304 -23.46 -2.14 -2.22
C GLY A 304 -24.12 -1.28 -3.31
N ALA A 305 -23.47 -1.10 -4.46
CA ALA A 305 -23.96 -0.20 -5.51
C ALA A 305 -25.04 -0.85 -6.40
N PHE A 306 -24.90 -2.13 -6.78
CA PHE A 306 -25.65 -2.76 -7.87
C PHE A 306 -26.46 -4.00 -7.47
N ASP A 307 -26.85 -4.14 -6.21
CA ASP A 307 -27.71 -5.23 -5.70
C ASP A 307 -27.24 -6.64 -6.15
N GLY A 308 -25.93 -6.90 -6.14
CA GLY A 308 -25.38 -8.18 -6.53
C GLY A 308 -25.21 -8.39 -8.05
N ARG A 309 -25.38 -7.35 -8.88
CA ARG A 309 -25.09 -7.40 -10.31
C ARG A 309 -23.67 -6.89 -10.60
N GLY A 310 -23.03 -7.37 -11.66
CA GLY A 310 -21.69 -6.94 -12.08
C GLY A 310 -20.57 -7.80 -11.48
N PHE A 311 -19.63 -7.22 -10.73
CA PHE A 311 -18.42 -7.89 -10.24
C PHE A 311 -18.65 -8.77 -8.99
N THR A 312 -19.76 -9.52 -8.92
CA THR A 312 -20.17 -10.28 -7.71
C THR A 312 -19.88 -11.77 -7.78
N LYS A 313 -19.32 -12.27 -8.89
CA LYS A 313 -18.95 -13.67 -9.03
C LYS A 313 -17.75 -14.03 -8.15
N VAL A 314 -18.01 -14.85 -7.14
CA VAL A 314 -16.98 -15.37 -6.23
C VAL A 314 -16.71 -16.84 -6.56
N SER A 315 -15.45 -17.23 -6.54
CA SER A 315 -15.07 -18.65 -6.70
C SER A 315 -15.55 -19.47 -5.51
N PRO A 316 -16.34 -20.54 -5.72
CA PRO A 316 -16.75 -21.41 -4.60
C PRO A 316 -15.58 -22.19 -3.98
N LYS A 317 -14.45 -22.34 -4.71
CA LYS A 317 -13.26 -23.07 -4.23
C LYS A 317 -12.28 -22.18 -3.45
N THR A 318 -12.14 -20.92 -3.82
CA THR A 318 -11.08 -20.02 -3.29
C THR A 318 -11.63 -18.81 -2.55
N GLY A 319 -12.95 -18.57 -2.61
CA GLY A 319 -13.55 -17.36 -2.02
C GLY A 319 -13.13 -16.04 -2.70
N THR A 320 -12.45 -16.11 -3.86
CA THR A 320 -11.91 -14.93 -4.53
C THR A 320 -12.91 -14.32 -5.52
N PRO A 321 -13.01 -12.98 -5.64
CA PRO A 321 -13.90 -12.30 -6.58
C PRO A 321 -13.30 -12.31 -8.00
N ILE A 322 -13.47 -13.43 -8.75
CA ILE A 322 -12.84 -13.66 -10.06
C ILE A 322 -13.15 -12.53 -11.04
N SER A 323 -14.40 -12.10 -11.13
CA SER A 323 -14.80 -11.05 -12.11
C SER A 323 -14.14 -9.71 -11.82
N ALA A 324 -14.02 -9.33 -10.53
CA ALA A 324 -13.33 -8.12 -10.14
C ALA A 324 -11.82 -8.23 -10.40
N THR A 325 -11.21 -9.38 -10.11
CA THR A 325 -9.79 -9.64 -10.38
C THR A 325 -9.47 -9.53 -11.88
N LEU A 326 -10.25 -10.20 -12.73
CA LEU A 326 -10.06 -10.12 -14.18
C LEU A 326 -10.24 -8.70 -14.72
N PHE A 327 -11.20 -7.95 -14.19
CA PHE A 327 -11.40 -6.56 -14.60
C PHE A 327 -10.21 -5.67 -14.19
N VAL A 328 -9.75 -5.75 -12.93
CA VAL A 328 -8.63 -4.95 -12.42
C VAL A 328 -7.35 -5.25 -13.19
N CYS A 329 -7.03 -6.54 -13.36
CA CYS A 329 -5.82 -6.96 -14.06
C CYS A 329 -5.90 -6.68 -15.56
N GLY A 330 -7.07 -6.90 -16.18
CA GLY A 330 -7.31 -6.57 -17.58
C GLY A 330 -7.20 -5.07 -17.86
N LEU A 331 -7.73 -4.23 -16.95
CA LEU A 331 -7.59 -2.79 -17.06
C LEU A 331 -6.12 -2.36 -16.93
N ALA A 332 -5.36 -2.93 -15.98
CA ALA A 332 -3.94 -2.65 -15.83
C ALA A 332 -3.15 -3.05 -17.09
N ALA A 333 -3.40 -4.24 -17.63
CA ALA A 333 -2.76 -4.69 -18.88
C ALA A 333 -3.11 -3.78 -20.06
N ALA A 334 -4.38 -3.38 -20.20
CA ALA A 334 -4.83 -2.47 -21.26
C ALA A 334 -4.15 -1.09 -21.14
N ILE A 335 -4.00 -0.54 -19.92
CA ILE A 335 -3.31 0.73 -19.70
C ILE A 335 -1.82 0.61 -20.07
N ILE A 336 -1.14 -0.48 -19.67
CA ILE A 336 0.27 -0.73 -20.02
C ILE A 336 0.45 -0.73 -21.53
N VAL A 337 -0.40 -1.47 -22.28
CA VAL A 337 -0.35 -1.53 -23.74
C VAL A 337 -0.65 -0.16 -24.37
N LEU A 338 -1.71 0.51 -23.91
CA LEU A 338 -2.11 1.81 -24.45
C LEU A 338 -1.00 2.86 -24.27
N VAL A 339 -0.42 2.95 -23.07
CA VAL A 339 0.64 3.91 -22.79
C VAL A 339 1.89 3.62 -23.61
N ARG A 340 2.25 2.34 -23.76
CA ARG A 340 3.39 1.94 -24.60
C ARG A 340 3.19 2.31 -26.07
N VAL A 341 2.00 2.14 -26.60
CA VAL A 341 1.73 2.37 -28.02
C VAL A 341 1.48 3.85 -28.34
N ALA A 342 0.79 4.56 -27.45
CA ALA A 342 0.25 5.89 -27.75
C ALA A 342 0.94 7.06 -27.03
N VAL A 343 1.73 6.79 -25.94
CA VAL A 343 2.18 7.88 -25.07
C VAL A 343 3.70 7.93 -24.91
N THR A 344 4.34 6.85 -24.43
CA THR A 344 5.78 6.81 -24.18
C THR A 344 6.41 5.46 -24.45
N ASN A 345 7.69 5.49 -24.81
CA ASN A 345 8.52 4.30 -24.96
C ASN A 345 9.33 3.97 -23.70
N THR A 346 9.35 4.89 -22.73
CA THR A 346 10.16 4.77 -21.52
C THR A 346 9.37 4.12 -20.40
N ALA A 347 9.79 2.93 -19.98
CA ALA A 347 9.13 2.15 -18.92
C ALA A 347 9.10 2.89 -17.57
N PHE A 348 10.16 3.67 -17.26
CA PHE A 348 10.26 4.47 -16.05
C PHE A 348 9.18 5.58 -15.99
N ASP A 349 8.76 6.13 -17.12
CA ASP A 349 7.71 7.14 -17.14
C ASP A 349 6.40 6.60 -16.57
N LEU A 350 5.94 5.43 -17.03
CA LEU A 350 4.70 4.84 -16.52
C LEU A 350 4.82 4.46 -15.03
N PHE A 351 5.99 3.96 -14.60
CA PHE A 351 6.27 3.75 -13.17
C PHE A 351 6.09 5.05 -12.38
N ALA A 352 6.77 6.13 -12.80
CA ALA A 352 6.76 7.39 -12.07
C ALA A 352 5.37 8.05 -12.07
N TRP A 353 4.67 8.04 -13.21
CA TRP A 353 3.33 8.63 -13.32
C TRP A 353 2.30 7.86 -12.49
N SER A 354 2.25 6.55 -12.63
CA SER A 354 1.31 5.73 -11.86
C SER A 354 1.61 5.78 -10.35
N GLY A 355 2.88 5.78 -9.96
CA GLY A 355 3.30 5.97 -8.58
C GLY A 355 2.85 7.31 -8.00
N THR A 356 3.02 8.39 -8.77
CA THR A 356 2.59 9.74 -8.36
C THR A 356 1.07 9.83 -8.25
N VAL A 357 0.33 9.40 -9.27
CA VAL A 357 -1.16 9.41 -9.25
C VAL A 357 -1.67 8.59 -8.07
N GLY A 358 -1.16 7.36 -7.90
CA GLY A 358 -1.56 6.47 -6.82
C GLY A 358 -1.31 7.08 -5.44
N THR A 359 -0.16 7.73 -5.26
CA THR A 359 0.19 8.38 -4.00
C THR A 359 -0.69 9.61 -3.72
N LEU A 360 -0.92 10.48 -4.71
CA LEU A 360 -1.80 11.64 -4.53
C LEU A 360 -3.21 11.22 -4.14
N VAL A 361 -3.74 10.18 -4.77
CA VAL A 361 -5.07 9.64 -4.43
C VAL A 361 -5.06 8.96 -3.05
N LEU A 362 -3.99 8.24 -2.69
CA LEU A 362 -3.81 7.66 -1.35
C LEU A 362 -3.78 8.73 -0.25
N LEU A 363 -3.09 9.85 -0.50
CA LEU A 363 -3.03 10.98 0.43
C LEU A 363 -4.42 11.57 0.72
N VAL A 364 -5.37 11.51 -0.21
CA VAL A 364 -6.77 11.88 0.06
C VAL A 364 -7.39 10.95 1.11
N ALA A 365 -7.19 9.63 0.98
CA ALA A 365 -7.69 8.67 1.96
C ALA A 365 -7.05 8.86 3.34
N TYR A 366 -5.74 9.07 3.40
CA TYR A 366 -5.02 9.33 4.65
C TYR A 366 -5.39 10.67 5.27
N GLY A 367 -5.63 11.71 4.46
CA GLY A 367 -6.12 13.00 4.91
C GLY A 367 -7.50 12.90 5.57
N LEU A 368 -8.45 12.24 4.89
CA LEU A 368 -9.78 11.97 5.45
C LEU A 368 -9.70 11.15 6.74
N PHE A 369 -8.88 10.09 6.74
CA PHE A 369 -8.67 9.30 7.95
C PHE A 369 -8.08 10.14 9.09
N SER A 370 -7.08 10.99 8.83
CA SER A 370 -6.45 11.84 9.84
C SER A 370 -7.44 12.86 10.43
N VAL A 371 -8.31 13.44 9.59
CA VAL A 371 -9.42 14.30 10.06
C VAL A 371 -10.38 13.49 10.96
N GLY A 372 -10.72 12.27 10.54
CA GLY A 372 -11.57 11.36 11.32
C GLY A 372 -10.93 10.97 12.65
N ALA A 373 -9.64 10.67 12.64
CA ALA A 373 -8.89 10.34 13.84
C ALA A 373 -8.89 11.52 14.84
N TRP A 374 -8.61 12.72 14.37
CA TRP A 374 -8.67 13.92 15.20
C TRP A 374 -10.07 14.13 15.80
N TYR A 375 -11.11 14.10 14.96
CA TYR A 375 -12.49 14.27 15.40
C TYR A 375 -12.90 13.20 16.43
N TYR A 376 -12.59 11.94 16.17
CA TYR A 376 -12.94 10.87 17.08
C TYR A 376 -12.17 10.99 18.42
N LEU A 377 -10.86 11.19 18.38
CA LEU A 377 -10.02 11.23 19.58
C LEU A 377 -10.30 12.46 20.46
N CYS A 378 -10.54 13.62 19.85
CA CYS A 378 -10.65 14.89 20.55
C CYS A 378 -12.08 15.31 20.88
N VAL A 379 -13.08 14.85 20.09
CA VAL A 379 -14.47 15.29 20.26
C VAL A 379 -15.37 14.15 20.71
N ARG A 380 -15.35 13.01 19.99
CA ARG A 380 -16.31 11.93 20.22
C ARG A 380 -15.94 11.06 21.42
N ALA A 381 -14.70 10.62 21.54
CA ALA A 381 -14.24 9.75 22.62
C ALA A 381 -14.32 10.42 24.01
N PRO A 382 -13.99 11.72 24.19
CA PRO A 382 -14.20 12.41 25.47
C PRO A 382 -15.68 12.46 25.90
N ARG A 383 -16.62 12.63 24.96
CA ARG A 383 -18.06 12.56 25.24
C ARG A 383 -18.54 11.18 25.71
N GLN A 384 -17.75 10.12 25.41
CA GLN A 384 -17.98 8.74 25.85
C GLN A 384 -17.20 8.39 27.13
N GLY A 385 -16.61 9.38 27.83
CA GLY A 385 -15.87 9.19 29.09
C GLY A 385 -14.41 8.81 28.92
N HIS A 386 -13.87 8.79 27.69
CA HIS A 386 -12.45 8.50 27.45
C HIS A 386 -11.62 9.79 27.50
N LYS A 387 -10.54 9.81 28.27
CA LYS A 387 -9.63 10.96 28.29
C LYS A 387 -8.78 11.02 27.03
N ALA A 388 -8.79 12.17 26.35
CA ALA A 388 -7.85 12.45 25.26
C ALA A 388 -6.46 12.79 25.83
N ALA A 389 -5.40 12.26 25.25
CA ALA A 389 -4.04 12.68 25.57
C ALA A 389 -3.72 13.99 24.82
N ALA A 390 -2.79 14.80 25.35
CA ALA A 390 -2.37 16.03 24.67
C ALA A 390 -1.87 15.76 23.23
N LEU A 391 -1.18 14.65 23.01
CA LEU A 391 -0.71 14.22 21.69
C LEU A 391 -1.86 13.88 20.72
N ASP A 392 -3.04 13.46 21.21
CA ASP A 392 -4.21 13.17 20.37
C ASP A 392 -4.75 14.45 19.69
N TYR A 393 -4.49 15.64 20.25
CA TYR A 393 -4.84 16.93 19.63
C TYR A 393 -3.82 17.36 18.59
N VAL A 394 -2.52 17.20 18.85
CA VAL A 394 -1.44 17.79 18.06
C VAL A 394 -1.06 16.90 16.86
N ILE A 395 -0.82 15.60 17.11
CA ILE A 395 -0.25 14.71 16.08
C ILE A 395 -1.17 14.56 14.85
N PRO A 396 -2.49 14.32 14.98
CA PRO A 396 -3.33 14.21 13.80
C PRO A 396 -3.46 15.55 13.02
N LEU A 397 -3.39 16.70 13.70
CA LEU A 397 -3.38 18.01 13.02
C LEU A 397 -2.08 18.20 12.24
N LEU A 398 -0.93 17.79 12.79
CA LEU A 398 0.34 17.81 12.06
C LEU A 398 0.29 16.86 10.86
N ALA A 399 -0.32 15.68 11.00
CA ALA A 399 -0.52 14.76 9.86
C ALA A 399 -1.34 15.43 8.75
N ILE A 400 -2.45 16.08 9.09
CA ILE A 400 -3.29 16.83 8.14
C ILE A 400 -2.49 17.95 7.48
N ALA A 401 -1.69 18.69 8.25
CA ALA A 401 -0.87 19.78 7.73
C ALA A 401 0.20 19.28 6.73
N VAL A 402 0.92 18.21 7.08
CA VAL A 402 1.95 17.62 6.20
C VAL A 402 1.33 17.06 4.93
N ILE A 403 0.23 16.29 5.03
CA ILE A 403 -0.48 15.75 3.86
C ILE A 403 -1.02 16.89 3.00
N GLY A 404 -1.72 17.85 3.62
CA GLY A 404 -2.29 19.00 2.91
C GLY A 404 -1.24 19.84 2.20
N TYR A 405 -0.11 20.10 2.85
CA TYR A 405 0.99 20.84 2.23
C TYR A 405 1.67 20.04 1.11
N THR A 406 1.85 18.72 1.29
CA THR A 406 2.37 17.85 0.21
C THR A 406 1.45 17.90 -1.01
N MET A 407 0.14 17.76 -0.81
CA MET A 407 -0.84 17.86 -1.90
C MET A 407 -0.82 19.25 -2.55
N PHE A 408 -0.82 20.31 -1.74
CA PHE A 408 -0.73 21.70 -2.23
C PHE A 408 0.50 21.92 -3.10
N ARG A 409 1.68 21.47 -2.66
CA ARG A 409 2.94 21.68 -3.40
C ARG A 409 3.02 20.88 -4.70
N ASN A 410 2.32 19.74 -4.79
CA ASN A 410 2.24 18.98 -6.03
C ASN A 410 1.29 19.61 -7.06
N VAL A 411 0.42 20.55 -6.64
CA VAL A 411 -0.54 21.24 -7.51
C VAL A 411 -0.08 22.70 -7.80
N ILE A 412 0.52 23.38 -6.81
CA ILE A 412 0.89 24.79 -6.91
C ILE A 412 2.39 24.97 -6.59
N PRO A 413 3.18 25.55 -7.52
CA PRO A 413 2.78 26.08 -8.83
C PRO A 413 2.33 24.97 -9.79
N TRP A 414 1.46 25.31 -10.73
CA TRP A 414 1.00 24.37 -11.74
C TRP A 414 2.19 23.81 -12.53
N PRO A 415 2.34 22.48 -12.65
CA PRO A 415 3.52 21.90 -13.28
C PRO A 415 3.72 22.34 -14.73
N ASP A 416 4.97 22.63 -15.08
CA ASP A 416 5.35 23.02 -16.44
C ASP A 416 5.32 21.81 -17.39
N THR A 417 5.55 20.60 -16.88
CA THR A 417 5.58 19.37 -17.68
C THR A 417 4.17 18.86 -17.98
N ALA A 418 3.95 18.36 -19.19
CA ALA A 418 2.68 17.76 -19.60
C ALA A 418 2.30 16.55 -18.70
N SER A 419 3.28 15.72 -18.35
CA SER A 419 3.09 14.56 -17.47
C SER A 419 2.70 14.98 -16.04
N GLY A 420 3.36 16.00 -15.49
CA GLY A 420 3.00 16.53 -14.17
C GLY A 420 1.55 17.03 -14.12
N ARG A 421 1.12 17.76 -15.16
CA ARG A 421 -0.27 18.22 -15.31
C ARG A 421 -1.24 17.05 -15.44
N ALA A 422 -0.91 16.07 -16.27
CA ALA A 422 -1.75 14.87 -16.47
C ALA A 422 -1.94 14.09 -15.16
N ASN A 423 -0.89 13.90 -14.37
CA ASN A 423 -0.96 13.21 -13.09
C ASN A 423 -1.96 13.88 -12.12
N ILE A 424 -1.92 15.22 -12.02
CA ILE A 424 -2.84 15.98 -11.16
C ILE A 424 -4.26 15.87 -11.69
N VAL A 425 -4.47 16.03 -13.00
CA VAL A 425 -5.79 15.93 -13.61
C VAL A 425 -6.39 14.55 -13.39
N ILE A 426 -5.63 13.47 -13.63
CA ILE A 426 -6.10 12.10 -13.43
C ILE A 426 -6.47 11.86 -11.96
N ALA A 427 -5.60 12.25 -11.01
CA ALA A 427 -5.88 12.11 -9.59
C ALA A 427 -7.14 12.91 -9.17
N THR A 428 -7.26 14.15 -9.65
CA THR A 428 -8.41 15.02 -9.35
C THR A 428 -9.71 14.46 -9.95
N VAL A 429 -9.70 14.06 -11.22
CA VAL A 429 -10.87 13.46 -11.89
C VAL A 429 -11.32 12.20 -11.17
N TRP A 430 -10.39 11.35 -10.73
CA TRP A 430 -10.70 10.15 -9.96
C TRP A 430 -11.44 10.48 -8.66
N VAL A 431 -10.94 11.44 -7.88
CA VAL A 431 -11.57 11.85 -6.62
C VAL A 431 -12.89 12.58 -6.84
N VAL A 432 -12.96 13.47 -7.84
CA VAL A 432 -14.19 14.21 -8.15
C VAL A 432 -15.29 13.27 -8.63
N ALA A 433 -14.96 12.21 -9.35
CA ALA A 433 -15.95 11.23 -9.84
C ALA A 433 -16.80 10.66 -8.70
N ILE A 434 -16.19 10.26 -7.57
CA ILE A 434 -16.97 9.73 -6.45
C ILE A 434 -17.77 10.82 -5.72
N VAL A 435 -17.25 12.04 -5.65
CA VAL A 435 -17.98 13.15 -5.05
C VAL A 435 -19.25 13.45 -5.85
N VAL A 436 -19.13 13.43 -7.20
CA VAL A 436 -20.29 13.57 -8.10
C VAL A 436 -21.32 12.45 -7.89
N VAL A 437 -20.86 11.19 -7.76
CA VAL A 437 -21.74 10.04 -7.49
C VAL A 437 -22.46 10.21 -6.14
N ILE A 438 -21.77 10.66 -5.10
CA ILE A 438 -22.36 10.90 -3.77
C ILE A 438 -23.46 11.95 -3.82
N VAL A 439 -23.26 13.03 -4.59
CA VAL A 439 -24.22 14.11 -4.74
C VAL A 439 -25.39 13.70 -5.65
N ALA A 440 -25.10 13.08 -6.79
CA ALA A 440 -26.12 12.72 -7.80
C ALA A 440 -26.94 11.47 -7.40
N ALA A 441 -26.33 10.53 -6.65
CA ALA A 441 -26.98 9.27 -6.29
C ALA A 441 -26.91 8.95 -4.77
N PRO A 442 -27.53 9.76 -3.90
CA PRO A 442 -27.42 9.62 -2.45
C PRO A 442 -27.97 8.28 -1.93
N LYS A 443 -28.95 7.69 -2.62
CA LYS A 443 -29.51 6.36 -2.28
C LYS A 443 -28.46 5.25 -2.51
N THR A 444 -27.76 5.27 -3.64
CA THR A 444 -26.69 4.33 -3.96
C THR A 444 -25.54 4.45 -2.97
N THR A 445 -25.12 5.68 -2.67
CA THR A 445 -24.09 5.95 -1.65
C THR A 445 -24.44 5.36 -0.28
N ARG A 446 -25.70 5.49 0.13
CA ARG A 446 -26.17 4.95 1.41
C ARG A 446 -26.15 3.43 1.43
N ARG A 447 -26.49 2.77 0.31
CA ARG A 447 -26.39 1.32 0.15
C ARG A 447 -24.94 0.82 0.19
N ILE A 448 -24.03 1.48 -0.53
CA ILE A 448 -22.60 1.17 -0.49
C ILE A 448 -22.08 1.27 0.95
N ALA A 449 -22.40 2.35 1.64
CA ALA A 449 -21.98 2.56 3.02
C ALA A 449 -22.55 1.50 3.98
N GLN A 450 -23.78 1.07 3.78
CA GLN A 450 -24.40 0.00 4.57
C GLN A 450 -23.77 -1.36 4.30
N SER A 451 -23.45 -1.68 3.03
CA SER A 451 -22.81 -2.96 2.69
C SER A 451 -21.38 -3.03 3.22
N LEU A 452 -20.62 -1.93 3.17
CA LEU A 452 -19.28 -1.87 3.74
C LEU A 452 -19.31 -2.10 5.27
N ASN A 453 -20.28 -1.55 5.97
CA ASN A 453 -20.45 -1.74 7.41
C ASN A 453 -21.00 -3.14 7.77
N SER A 454 -21.87 -3.73 6.95
CA SER A 454 -22.42 -5.07 7.20
C SER A 454 -21.43 -6.19 6.90
N ASP A 455 -20.56 -6.03 5.91
CA ASP A 455 -19.52 -6.99 5.60
C ASP A 455 -18.45 -7.04 6.71
N GLU A 456 -18.12 -5.90 7.30
CA GLU A 456 -17.26 -5.84 8.50
C GLU A 456 -17.95 -6.44 9.73
N GLY A 457 -19.26 -6.27 9.90
CA GLY A 457 -20.05 -6.86 11.00
C GLY A 457 -20.24 -8.38 10.90
N LEU A 458 -20.57 -8.87 9.70
CA LEU A 458 -20.77 -10.31 9.45
C LEU A 458 -19.45 -11.10 9.47
N ALA A 459 -18.36 -10.51 9.02
CA ALA A 459 -17.04 -11.13 9.12
C ALA A 459 -16.63 -11.27 10.60
N SER A 460 -16.94 -10.25 11.44
CA SER A 460 -16.63 -10.31 12.88
C SER A 460 -17.44 -11.39 13.61
N GLU A 461 -18.74 -11.50 13.34
CA GLU A 461 -19.58 -12.55 13.96
C GLU A 461 -19.19 -13.96 13.48
N ALA A 462 -18.93 -14.14 12.18
CA ALA A 462 -18.50 -15.44 11.63
C ALA A 462 -17.11 -15.85 12.14
N GLY A 463 -16.19 -14.89 12.27
CA GLY A 463 -14.84 -15.14 12.82
C GLY A 463 -14.89 -15.52 14.30
N TYR A 464 -15.67 -14.82 15.11
CA TYR A 464 -15.86 -15.17 16.53
C TYR A 464 -16.50 -16.55 16.72
N LEU A 465 -17.51 -16.89 15.89
CA LEU A 465 -18.15 -18.21 15.93
C LEU A 465 -17.18 -19.31 15.49
N ALA A 466 -16.36 -19.08 14.46
CA ALA A 466 -15.37 -20.06 13.98
C ALA A 466 -14.27 -20.32 15.03
N VAL A 467 -13.73 -19.27 15.65
CA VAL A 467 -12.71 -19.41 16.71
C VAL A 467 -13.31 -20.04 17.97
N ALA A 468 -14.51 -19.65 18.36
CA ALA A 468 -15.18 -20.26 19.52
C ALA A 468 -15.51 -21.74 19.30
N VAL A 469 -15.88 -22.13 18.07
CA VAL A 469 -16.13 -23.56 17.72
C VAL A 469 -14.81 -24.33 17.69
N GLU A 470 -13.71 -23.73 17.20
CA GLU A 470 -12.38 -24.37 17.16
C GLU A 470 -11.76 -24.52 18.56
N GLU A 471 -11.89 -23.51 19.43
CA GLU A 471 -11.49 -23.62 20.85
C GLU A 471 -12.32 -24.68 21.63
N VAL A 472 -13.63 -24.75 21.36
CA VAL A 472 -14.50 -25.78 21.98
C VAL A 472 -14.16 -27.18 21.45
N ASP A 473 -13.89 -27.33 20.14
CA ASP A 473 -13.53 -28.63 19.56
C ASP A 473 -12.12 -29.08 20.02
N GLU A 474 -11.17 -28.16 20.19
CA GLU A 474 -9.84 -28.42 20.74
C GLU A 474 -9.91 -28.81 22.24
N SER A 475 -10.71 -28.08 23.03
CA SER A 475 -10.93 -28.43 24.43
C SER A 475 -11.66 -29.77 24.64
N LEU A 476 -12.59 -30.12 23.73
CA LEU A 476 -13.27 -31.43 23.73
C LEU A 476 -12.34 -32.57 23.32
N ARG A 477 -11.38 -32.32 22.42
CA ARG A 477 -10.33 -33.29 22.04
C ARG A 477 -9.33 -33.52 23.16
N GLU A 478 -8.90 -32.47 23.86
CA GLU A 478 -8.01 -32.57 25.01
C GLU A 478 -8.62 -33.32 26.19
N HIS A 479 -9.94 -33.24 26.36
CA HIS A 479 -10.66 -33.90 27.46
C HIS A 479 -11.27 -35.26 27.11
N ASN A 480 -10.98 -35.82 25.92
CA ASN A 480 -11.41 -37.15 25.46
C ASN A 480 -12.95 -37.41 25.58
N VAL A 481 -13.75 -36.35 25.38
CA VAL A 481 -15.22 -36.45 25.41
C VAL A 481 -15.71 -36.88 24.03
N PRO A 482 -16.47 -38.01 23.89
CA PRO A 482 -16.98 -38.44 22.59
C PRO A 482 -17.96 -37.41 22.03
N THR A 483 -17.69 -36.93 20.84
CA THR A 483 -18.54 -35.99 20.09
C THR A 483 -19.86 -36.67 19.68
N THR A 484 -20.86 -36.58 20.53
CA THR A 484 -22.25 -36.80 20.12
C THR A 484 -22.70 -35.50 19.44
N SER A 485 -23.15 -35.63 18.19
CA SER A 485 -23.58 -34.57 17.29
C SER A 485 -24.43 -33.50 18.00
N LEU A 486 -23.89 -32.31 18.13
CA LEU A 486 -24.68 -31.12 18.44
C LEU A 486 -25.49 -30.76 17.18
N ALA A 487 -26.77 -31.12 17.21
CA ALA A 487 -27.72 -30.70 16.20
C ALA A 487 -27.81 -29.20 16.14
N THR A 488 -27.71 -28.68 14.95
CA THR A 488 -27.91 -27.27 14.61
C THR A 488 -29.18 -26.73 15.25
N PRO A 489 -29.19 -25.61 16.01
CA PRO A 489 -30.42 -25.02 16.48
C PRO A 489 -31.24 -24.50 15.30
N ALA A 490 -32.47 -24.99 15.20
CA ALA A 490 -33.46 -24.55 14.22
C ALA A 490 -33.75 -23.05 14.42
N ALA A 491 -33.92 -22.35 13.33
CA ALA A 491 -34.30 -20.95 13.30
C ALA A 491 -35.64 -20.73 14.08
N PRO A 492 -35.79 -19.60 14.79
CA PRO A 492 -37.03 -19.33 15.53
C PRO A 492 -38.20 -19.12 14.56
N GLY A 493 -39.14 -20.09 14.61
CA GLY A 493 -40.38 -20.08 13.87
C GLY A 493 -41.30 -18.96 14.36
N THR A 494 -41.90 -18.27 13.42
CA THR A 494 -42.98 -17.31 13.55
C THR A 494 -44.13 -17.83 14.42
N ALA A 495 -44.41 -17.11 15.48
CA ALA A 495 -45.62 -17.32 16.31
C ALA A 495 -46.85 -16.97 15.50
N GLN A 496 -47.67 -17.97 15.14
CA GLN A 496 -49.06 -17.80 14.73
C GLN A 496 -49.98 -17.61 15.97
N ARG A 497 -50.64 -16.48 16.03
CA ARG A 497 -51.81 -16.22 16.87
C ARG A 497 -53.05 -16.91 16.29
N GLY A 498 -53.82 -17.50 17.11
CA GLY A 498 -55.21 -17.92 16.87
C GLY A 498 -55.56 -18.98 17.86
N GLY A 499 -56.39 -18.78 18.80
CA GLY A 499 -57.79 -18.47 18.78
C GLY A 499 -58.52 -19.55 19.58
N SER A 500 -58.95 -19.15 20.73
CA SER A 500 -60.15 -19.55 21.54
C SER A 500 -60.87 -20.89 21.27
N ALA A 501 -61.17 -21.57 22.33
CA ALA A 501 -62.46 -21.89 22.86
C ALA A 501 -62.78 -23.35 23.22
N ARG A 502 -63.19 -23.51 24.45
CA ARG A 502 -64.26 -24.36 25.00
C ARG A 502 -64.02 -25.89 25.10
N ALA A 503 -63.88 -26.33 26.25
CA ALA A 503 -64.97 -26.75 27.18
C ALA A 503 -65.27 -28.29 27.12
N ALA A 504 -65.12 -28.91 28.25
CA ALA A 504 -66.05 -29.78 28.95
C ALA A 504 -66.03 -31.30 28.71
N LYS A 505 -65.82 -31.95 29.83
CA LYS A 505 -66.54 -33.19 30.32
C LYS A 505 -66.27 -34.50 29.58
N SER A 506 -65.63 -35.40 30.19
CA SER A 506 -66.09 -36.43 31.13
C SER A 506 -64.91 -37.27 31.59
#